data_e67dc5b2d87f75dc7bc9942a682000e1
#
_entry.id   e67dc5b2d87f75dc7bc9942a682000e1
#
_cell.length_a   1.000
_cell.length_b   1.000
_cell.length_c   1.000
_cell.angle_alpha   90.00
_cell.angle_beta   90.00
_cell.angle_gamma   90.00
#
_symmetry.space_group_name_H-M   'P 1'
#
loop_
_entity.id
_entity.type
_entity.pdbx_description
1 polymer ?
#
loop_
_entity_poly.entity_id
_entity_poly.type
_entity_poly.pdbx_seq_one_letter_code
_entity_poly.pdbx_strand_id
1 'polypeptide(L)'
;RANGAVLVSEIRGKCSAQKKPLIDDDILASRRREEQLAITSRRALVPHKRNFLMPATYIVNPNEKPIPPALSDFAPIEDIDNIEMKFQLSLKYQFAKSVLMRDDRFHFAFTSLSFWQAYNSDASAPFRETNYEPEVFWTAPVDFQPLGILGLDASEVAVGFSHQSNGQS
;
A
#
# COMPACT_ATOMS: atom_id res chain seq x y z
N ARG A 1 29.24 -20.52 -52.51
CA ARG A 1 29.63 -20.71 -51.06
C ARG A 1 29.83 -19.35 -50.40
N ALA A 2 28.78 -18.59 -50.15
CA ALA A 2 28.85 -17.33 -49.43
C ALA A 2 27.57 -16.98 -48.67
N ASN A 3 26.68 -17.91 -48.33
CA ASN A 3 25.38 -17.59 -47.73
C ASN A 3 25.18 -18.02 -46.27
N GLY A 4 26.23 -18.60 -45.64
CA GLY A 4 26.11 -19.06 -44.24
C GLY A 4 26.46 -18.02 -43.16
N ALA A 5 27.33 -17.05 -43.46
CA ALA A 5 27.85 -16.10 -42.50
C ALA A 5 26.85 -14.92 -42.25
N VAL A 6 26.06 -14.55 -43.23
CA VAL A 6 25.10 -13.45 -43.12
C VAL A 6 23.91 -13.85 -42.25
N LEU A 7 23.47 -15.10 -42.32
CA LEU A 7 22.34 -15.62 -41.52
C LEU A 7 22.61 -15.69 -40.05
N VAL A 8 23.86 -15.99 -39.64
CA VAL A 8 24.26 -16.07 -38.22
C VAL A 8 24.40 -14.69 -37.59
N SER A 9 24.85 -13.69 -38.35
CA SER A 9 24.92 -12.31 -37.86
C SER A 9 23.52 -11.66 -37.71
N GLU A 10 22.60 -11.97 -38.61
CA GLU A 10 21.18 -11.48 -38.51
C GLU A 10 20.46 -12.16 -37.32
N ILE A 11 20.68 -13.43 -37.07
CA ILE A 11 20.08 -14.13 -35.93
C ILE A 11 20.67 -13.63 -34.62
N ARG A 12 21.98 -13.35 -34.53
CA ARG A 12 22.60 -12.72 -33.36
C ARG A 12 22.09 -11.30 -33.11
N GLY A 13 21.87 -10.52 -34.15
CA GLY A 13 21.27 -9.18 -34.06
C GLY A 13 19.83 -9.19 -33.54
N LYS A 14 19.04 -10.21 -33.90
CA LYS A 14 17.66 -10.38 -33.44
C LYS A 14 17.54 -10.97 -32.02
N CYS A 15 18.54 -11.73 -31.56
CA CYS A 15 18.56 -12.29 -30.20
C CYS A 15 19.13 -11.33 -29.14
N SER A 16 19.87 -10.28 -29.54
CA SER A 16 20.34 -9.25 -28.61
C SER A 16 19.34 -8.10 -28.41
N ALA A 17 18.26 -8.07 -29.21
CA ALA A 17 17.17 -7.14 -29.07
C ALA A 17 16.14 -7.72 -28.10
N GLN A 18 16.05 -7.11 -26.92
CA GLN A 18 14.95 -7.24 -25.97
C GLN A 18 15.04 -8.38 -24.95
N LYS A 19 15.97 -8.25 -24.01
CA LYS A 19 15.59 -8.51 -22.64
C LYS A 19 14.92 -7.26 -22.08
N LYS A 20 13.63 -7.04 -22.46
CA LYS A 20 12.77 -6.11 -21.77
C LYS A 20 12.67 -6.61 -20.32
N PRO A 21 12.97 -5.80 -19.29
CA PRO A 21 12.81 -6.24 -17.92
C PRO A 21 11.36 -6.67 -17.73
N LEU A 22 11.16 -7.79 -17.04
CA LEU A 22 9.85 -8.41 -16.76
C LEU A 22 8.90 -7.56 -15.91
N ILE A 23 9.36 -6.43 -15.43
CA ILE A 23 8.56 -5.38 -14.81
C ILE A 23 8.49 -4.27 -15.85
N ASP A 24 7.32 -4.08 -16.40
CA ASP A 24 7.04 -3.07 -17.39
C ASP A 24 7.24 -1.70 -16.73
N ASP A 25 8.39 -1.05 -16.99
CA ASP A 25 8.68 0.31 -16.53
C ASP A 25 7.57 1.28 -16.98
N ASP A 26 6.84 0.93 -18.01
CA ASP A 26 5.70 1.64 -18.56
C ASP A 26 4.47 1.56 -17.62
N ILE A 27 4.26 0.45 -16.92
CA ILE A 27 3.17 0.30 -15.93
C ILE A 27 3.45 1.16 -14.68
N LEU A 28 4.68 1.18 -14.21
CA LEU A 28 5.06 2.03 -13.07
C LEU A 28 5.06 3.50 -13.45
N ALA A 29 5.51 3.82 -14.67
CA ALA A 29 5.49 5.19 -15.17
C ALA A 29 4.05 5.69 -15.41
N SER A 30 3.15 4.84 -15.92
CA SER A 30 1.74 5.20 -16.10
C SER A 30 1.06 5.42 -14.74
N ARG A 31 1.26 4.55 -13.76
CA ARG A 31 0.75 4.73 -12.40
C ARG A 31 1.26 6.01 -11.75
N ARG A 32 2.54 6.32 -11.87
CA ARG A 32 3.11 7.59 -11.37
C ARG A 32 2.51 8.81 -12.06
N ARG A 33 2.25 8.74 -13.36
CA ARG A 33 1.58 9.82 -14.10
C ARG A 33 0.14 9.99 -13.65
N GLU A 34 -0.61 8.91 -13.48
CA GLU A 34 -1.99 8.95 -12.99
C GLU A 34 -2.06 9.47 -11.55
N GLU A 35 -1.16 9.04 -10.67
CA GLU A 35 -1.03 9.61 -9.34
C GLU A 35 -0.67 11.10 -9.38
N GLN A 36 0.25 11.52 -10.24
CA GLN A 36 0.59 12.93 -10.37
C GLN A 36 -0.55 13.77 -10.95
N LEU A 37 -1.30 13.25 -11.91
CA LEU A 37 -2.49 13.92 -12.43
C LEU A 37 -3.60 14.00 -11.38
N ALA A 38 -3.81 12.96 -10.60
CA ALA A 38 -4.74 12.95 -9.48
C ALA A 38 -4.31 13.93 -8.37
N ILE A 39 -3.03 14.01 -8.04
CA ILE A 39 -2.47 14.95 -7.06
C ILE A 39 -2.51 16.40 -7.57
N THR A 40 -2.46 16.62 -8.88
CA THR A 40 -2.55 17.96 -9.49
C THR A 40 -3.98 18.49 -9.43
N SER A 41 -4.98 17.62 -9.42
CA SER A 41 -6.33 18.01 -9.06
C SER A 41 -6.38 18.19 -7.53
N ARG A 42 -6.41 19.44 -7.07
CA ARG A 42 -6.34 19.89 -5.65
C ARG A 42 -7.29 19.18 -4.64
N ARG A 43 -7.97 18.08 -5.01
CA ARG A 43 -9.00 17.41 -4.20
C ARG A 43 -9.08 15.90 -4.44
N ALA A 44 -8.06 15.28 -5.01
CA ALA A 44 -8.11 13.84 -5.24
C ALA A 44 -7.65 13.04 -4.02
N LEU A 45 -8.45 12.08 -3.63
CA LEU A 45 -8.04 10.99 -2.75
C LEU A 45 -7.30 9.95 -3.59
N VAL A 46 -6.08 9.63 -3.21
CA VAL A 46 -5.27 8.63 -3.90
C VAL A 46 -4.93 7.47 -2.95
N PRO A 47 -4.70 6.26 -3.46
CA PRO A 47 -4.23 5.16 -2.63
C PRO A 47 -2.94 5.52 -1.89
N HIS A 48 -2.85 5.15 -0.59
CA HIS A 48 -1.65 5.38 0.22
C HIS A 48 -0.87 4.08 0.42
N LYS A 49 -1.44 3.14 1.18
CA LYS A 49 -0.93 1.78 1.32
C LYS A 49 -1.66 0.86 0.34
N ARG A 50 -1.34 -0.42 0.38
CA ARG A 50 -2.00 -1.41 -0.48
C ARG A 50 -3.48 -1.55 -0.11
N ASN A 51 -4.35 -1.39 -1.09
CA ASN A 51 -5.76 -1.74 -0.96
C ASN A 51 -5.96 -3.19 -1.42
N PHE A 52 -6.61 -4.00 -0.61
CA PHE A 52 -6.86 -5.40 -0.93
C PHE A 52 -8.13 -5.92 -0.25
N LEU A 53 -8.69 -6.97 -0.84
CA LEU A 53 -9.77 -7.77 -0.29
C LEU A 53 -9.36 -9.25 -0.43
N MET A 54 -9.27 -9.94 0.70
CA MET A 54 -9.11 -11.38 0.78
C MET A 54 -10.45 -11.98 1.22
N PRO A 55 -11.19 -12.62 0.33
CA PRO A 55 -12.52 -13.14 0.66
C PRO A 55 -12.48 -14.26 1.69
N ALA A 56 -11.38 -15.02 1.78
CA ALA A 56 -11.21 -16.05 2.80
C ALA A 56 -9.77 -16.06 3.31
N THR A 57 -9.58 -15.97 4.62
CA THR A 57 -8.33 -16.19 5.35
C THR A 57 -8.58 -17.20 6.46
N TYR A 58 -7.60 -18.08 6.69
CA TYR A 58 -7.72 -19.12 7.71
C TYR A 58 -6.89 -18.75 8.95
N ILE A 59 -7.51 -18.85 10.13
CA ILE A 59 -6.88 -18.59 11.43
C ILE A 59 -6.74 -19.93 12.18
N VAL A 60 -5.53 -20.22 12.62
CA VAL A 60 -5.24 -21.48 13.32
C VAL A 60 -5.73 -21.44 14.78
N ASN A 61 -5.56 -20.31 15.46
CA ASN A 61 -5.95 -20.11 16.85
C ASN A 61 -6.57 -18.72 16.99
N PRO A 62 -7.86 -18.54 16.76
CA PRO A 62 -8.53 -17.28 16.93
C PRO A 62 -8.47 -16.85 18.41
N ASN A 63 -8.15 -15.57 18.66
CA ASN A 63 -8.20 -15.01 20.00
C ASN A 63 -9.64 -14.63 20.34
N GLU A 64 -10.28 -15.46 21.13
CA GLU A 64 -11.69 -15.30 21.55
C GLU A 64 -11.87 -14.20 22.62
N LYS A 65 -10.79 -13.79 23.28
CA LYS A 65 -10.84 -12.81 24.38
C LYS A 65 -9.88 -11.65 24.16
N PRO A 66 -10.13 -10.81 23.16
CA PRO A 66 -9.20 -9.71 22.86
C PRO A 66 -9.19 -8.62 23.94
N ILE A 67 -10.24 -8.51 24.79
CA ILE A 67 -10.39 -7.43 25.79
C ILE A 67 -10.97 -7.98 27.09
N PRO A 68 -10.48 -7.51 28.28
CA PRO A 68 -11.13 -7.82 29.55
C PRO A 68 -12.59 -7.36 29.54
N PRO A 69 -13.53 -8.17 30.07
CA PRO A 69 -14.97 -7.87 30.08
C PRO A 69 -15.34 -6.54 30.76
N ALA A 70 -14.47 -6.01 31.60
CA ALA A 70 -14.68 -4.75 32.31
C ALA A 70 -14.50 -3.49 31.45
N LEU A 71 -13.97 -3.60 30.22
CA LEU A 71 -13.67 -2.48 29.33
C LEU A 71 -14.40 -2.55 27.99
N SER A 72 -15.19 -3.59 27.74
CA SER A 72 -15.94 -3.73 26.48
C SER A 72 -17.44 -3.58 26.75
N ASP A 73 -18.06 -2.59 26.16
CA ASP A 73 -19.53 -2.49 26.04
C ASP A 73 -20.11 -3.51 25.03
N PHE A 74 -19.23 -4.27 24.37
CA PHE A 74 -19.58 -5.30 23.41
C PHE A 74 -19.42 -6.69 24.06
N ALA A 75 -20.45 -7.52 23.94
CA ALA A 75 -20.37 -8.92 24.34
C ALA A 75 -19.18 -9.58 23.62
N PRO A 76 -18.37 -10.42 24.32
CA PRO A 76 -17.33 -11.18 23.65
C PRO A 76 -17.98 -12.01 22.54
N ILE A 77 -17.34 -12.04 21.37
CA ILE A 77 -17.78 -12.88 20.27
C ILE A 77 -17.47 -14.30 20.72
N GLU A 78 -18.51 -15.04 21.13
CA GLU A 78 -18.40 -16.46 21.39
C GLU A 78 -18.41 -17.19 20.05
N ASP A 79 -17.59 -18.21 19.88
CA ASP A 79 -17.49 -19.02 18.66
C ASP A 79 -16.99 -18.26 17.40
N ILE A 80 -15.74 -17.84 17.42
CA ILE A 80 -15.07 -17.27 16.24
C ILE A 80 -14.76 -18.37 15.24
N ASP A 81 -15.25 -18.22 14.01
CA ASP A 81 -14.92 -19.13 12.91
C ASP A 81 -13.45 -19.01 12.50
N ASN A 82 -12.86 -20.14 12.11
CA ASN A 82 -11.50 -20.19 11.59
C ASN A 82 -11.34 -19.54 10.21
N ILE A 83 -12.45 -19.24 9.52
CA ILE A 83 -12.46 -18.59 8.20
C ILE A 83 -13.07 -17.20 8.36
N GLU A 84 -12.29 -16.18 7.94
CA GLU A 84 -12.74 -14.80 7.96
C GLU A 84 -12.36 -14.07 6.68
N MET A 85 -13.05 -12.99 6.39
CA MET A 85 -12.68 -12.04 5.34
C MET A 85 -11.74 -11.00 5.91
N LYS A 86 -10.68 -10.66 5.15
CA LYS A 86 -9.72 -9.61 5.50
C LYS A 86 -9.64 -8.58 4.39
N PHE A 87 -9.77 -7.30 4.73
CA PHE A 87 -9.60 -6.24 3.75
C PHE A 87 -8.93 -5.00 4.35
N GLN A 88 -8.25 -4.26 3.48
CA GLN A 88 -7.63 -3.00 3.81
C GLN A 88 -8.04 -1.94 2.81
N LEU A 89 -8.45 -0.80 3.35
CA LEU A 89 -8.66 0.43 2.60
C LEU A 89 -7.69 1.49 3.11
N SER A 90 -6.90 2.06 2.20
CA SER A 90 -5.91 3.07 2.53
C SER A 90 -5.90 4.17 1.48
N LEU A 91 -6.14 5.38 1.93
CA LEU A 91 -6.25 6.58 1.09
C LEU A 91 -5.41 7.70 1.69
N LYS A 92 -4.87 8.57 0.83
CA LYS A 92 -4.22 9.83 1.24
C LYS A 92 -4.77 11.01 0.46
N TYR A 93 -4.70 12.16 1.09
CA TYR A 93 -5.08 13.45 0.54
C TYR A 93 -3.95 14.46 0.73
N GLN A 94 -3.56 15.13 -0.35
CA GLN A 94 -2.61 16.22 -0.27
C GLN A 94 -3.36 17.53 0.01
N PHE A 95 -3.15 18.12 1.19
CA PHE A 95 -3.85 19.33 1.58
C PHE A 95 -3.05 20.63 1.39
N ALA A 96 -1.69 20.54 1.30
CA ALA A 96 -0.85 21.69 1.05
C ALA A 96 0.37 21.32 0.18
N LYS A 97 0.88 22.29 -0.56
CA LYS A 97 2.07 22.16 -1.41
C LYS A 97 2.90 23.46 -1.34
N SER A 98 4.24 23.29 -1.36
CA SER A 98 5.21 24.40 -1.41
C SER A 98 5.03 25.40 -0.26
N VAL A 99 4.94 24.88 0.98
CA VAL A 99 4.74 25.70 2.20
C VAL A 99 6.05 26.05 2.87
N LEU A 100 6.93 25.08 3.10
CA LEU A 100 8.23 25.27 3.78
C LEU A 100 9.37 25.41 2.77
N MET A 101 9.29 24.64 1.68
CA MET A 101 10.27 24.70 0.60
C MET A 101 9.61 24.40 -0.74
N ARG A 102 10.38 24.58 -1.81
CA ARG A 102 9.87 24.33 -3.17
C ARG A 102 9.52 22.86 -3.34
N ASP A 103 8.30 22.62 -3.85
CA ASP A 103 7.77 21.30 -4.18
C ASP A 103 7.57 20.34 -2.99
N ASP A 104 7.63 20.84 -1.76
CA ASP A 104 7.21 20.08 -0.59
C ASP A 104 5.68 19.86 -0.58
N ARG A 105 5.23 18.85 0.15
CA ARG A 105 3.81 18.47 0.20
C ARG A 105 3.42 18.00 1.60
N PHE A 106 2.24 18.41 2.02
CA PHE A 106 1.63 17.93 3.27
C PHE A 106 0.47 17.01 2.95
N HIS A 107 0.44 15.89 3.62
CA HIS A 107 -0.51 14.81 3.40
C HIS A 107 -1.25 14.45 4.68
N PHE A 108 -2.52 14.16 4.53
CA PHE A 108 -3.30 13.38 5.50
C PHE A 108 -3.58 12.03 4.85
N ALA A 109 -3.38 10.94 5.59
CA ALA A 109 -3.73 9.61 5.14
C ALA A 109 -4.53 8.88 6.22
N PHE A 110 -5.31 7.92 5.77
CA PHE A 110 -6.11 7.06 6.63
C PHE A 110 -6.10 5.65 6.09
N THR A 111 -5.77 4.71 6.97
CA THR A 111 -5.79 3.28 6.67
C THR A 111 -6.75 2.59 7.63
N SER A 112 -7.63 1.75 7.09
CA SER A 112 -8.47 0.84 7.85
C SER A 112 -8.16 -0.59 7.43
N LEU A 113 -7.82 -1.44 8.39
CA LEU A 113 -7.62 -2.88 8.22
C LEU A 113 -8.66 -3.61 9.03
N SER A 114 -9.54 -4.38 8.36
CA SER A 114 -10.65 -5.07 9.01
C SER A 114 -10.55 -6.58 8.82
N PHE A 115 -10.91 -7.28 9.89
CA PHE A 115 -11.09 -8.72 9.96
C PHE A 115 -12.56 -9.00 10.24
N TRP A 116 -13.25 -9.59 9.28
CA TRP A 116 -14.70 -9.72 9.30
C TRP A 116 -15.10 -11.19 9.26
N GLN A 117 -15.86 -11.62 10.26
CA GLN A 117 -16.47 -12.94 10.37
C GLN A 117 -17.70 -13.06 9.44
N ALA A 118 -17.52 -12.72 8.15
CA ALA A 118 -18.60 -12.61 7.17
C ALA A 118 -19.42 -13.90 6.98
N TYR A 119 -18.82 -15.04 7.32
CA TYR A 119 -19.41 -16.37 7.14
C TYR A 119 -20.01 -16.94 8.43
N ASN A 120 -19.78 -16.28 9.58
CA ASN A 120 -20.29 -16.68 10.88
C ASN A 120 -21.74 -16.22 11.04
N SER A 121 -22.69 -17.10 10.68
CA SER A 121 -24.12 -16.81 10.77
C SER A 121 -24.62 -16.82 12.22
N ASP A 122 -23.99 -17.61 13.11
CA ASP A 122 -24.41 -17.79 14.49
C ASP A 122 -24.15 -16.53 15.33
N ALA A 123 -23.06 -15.81 15.01
CA ALA A 123 -22.71 -14.54 15.64
C ALA A 123 -23.18 -13.30 14.85
N SER A 124 -24.07 -13.46 13.86
CA SER A 124 -24.56 -12.33 13.02
C SER A 124 -23.46 -11.61 12.22
N ALA A 125 -22.42 -12.34 11.77
CA ALA A 125 -21.33 -11.86 10.93
C ALA A 125 -20.63 -10.61 11.47
N PRO A 126 -20.06 -10.61 12.70
CA PRO A 126 -19.46 -9.42 13.31
C PRO A 126 -18.09 -9.10 12.72
N PHE A 127 -17.65 -7.86 12.88
CA PHE A 127 -16.23 -7.52 12.76
C PHE A 127 -15.49 -7.98 14.00
N ARG A 128 -14.54 -8.90 13.83
CA ARG A 128 -13.68 -9.36 14.94
C ARG A 128 -12.72 -8.27 15.40
N GLU A 129 -12.19 -7.54 14.43
CA GLU A 129 -11.21 -6.46 14.69
C GLU A 129 -11.21 -5.48 13.53
N THR A 130 -11.08 -4.20 13.84
CA THR A 130 -10.81 -3.17 12.86
C THR A 130 -9.73 -2.23 13.40
N ASN A 131 -8.62 -2.14 12.68
CA ASN A 131 -7.52 -1.27 13.02
C ASN A 131 -7.61 0.00 12.18
N TYR A 132 -7.54 1.16 12.82
CA TYR A 132 -7.52 2.47 12.20
C TYR A 132 -6.16 3.11 12.37
N GLU A 133 -5.63 3.66 11.28
CA GLU A 133 -4.33 4.33 11.27
C GLU A 133 -4.45 5.67 10.53
N PRO A 134 -4.79 6.77 11.23
CA PRO A 134 -4.64 8.12 10.71
C PRO A 134 -3.16 8.53 10.72
N GLU A 135 -2.75 9.22 9.65
CA GLU A 135 -1.38 9.69 9.45
C GLU A 135 -1.39 11.13 8.93
N VAL A 136 -0.46 11.93 9.45
CA VAL A 136 -0.14 13.25 8.88
C VAL A 136 1.35 13.28 8.60
N PHE A 137 1.73 13.57 7.38
CA PHE A 137 3.14 13.59 7.01
C PHE A 137 3.45 14.66 5.95
N TRP A 138 4.68 15.11 6.02
CA TRP A 138 5.30 16.02 5.09
C TRP A 138 6.30 15.26 4.23
N THR A 139 6.35 15.59 2.93
CA THR A 139 7.34 15.08 2.01
C THR A 139 8.02 16.22 1.28
N ALA A 140 9.31 16.07 1.01
CA ALA A 140 10.06 17.02 0.20
C ALA A 140 11.02 16.30 -0.75
N PRO A 141 11.16 16.80 -1.98
CA PRO A 141 12.20 16.34 -2.87
C PRO A 141 13.57 16.68 -2.30
N VAL A 142 14.50 15.75 -2.34
CA VAL A 142 15.90 15.95 -1.96
C VAL A 142 16.78 15.41 -3.06
N ASP A 143 17.86 16.14 -3.32
CA ASP A 143 18.95 15.67 -4.18
C ASP A 143 20.16 15.44 -3.27
N PHE A 144 20.11 14.30 -2.56
CA PHE A 144 21.12 13.96 -1.58
C PHE A 144 21.73 12.60 -1.92
N GLN A 145 22.97 12.60 -2.36
CA GLN A 145 23.74 11.41 -2.75
C GLN A 145 24.82 11.05 -1.71
N PRO A 146 24.50 10.89 -0.42
CA PRO A 146 25.51 10.66 0.61
C PRO A 146 26.15 9.28 0.50
N LEU A 147 25.46 8.36 -0.18
CA LEU A 147 25.83 6.95 -0.31
C LEU A 147 26.00 6.54 -1.79
N GLY A 148 26.32 7.48 -2.66
CA GLY A 148 26.59 7.22 -4.08
C GLY A 148 27.66 6.13 -4.30
N ILE A 149 28.60 5.98 -3.34
CA ILE A 149 29.56 4.88 -3.31
C ILE A 149 28.87 3.50 -3.16
N LEU A 150 27.67 3.45 -2.55
CA LEU A 150 26.86 2.25 -2.37
C LEU A 150 25.72 2.14 -3.39
N GLY A 151 25.62 3.07 -4.34
CA GLY A 151 24.54 3.11 -5.33
C GLY A 151 23.17 3.44 -4.75
N LEU A 152 23.12 4.15 -3.61
CA LEU A 152 21.90 4.57 -2.94
C LEU A 152 21.72 6.08 -3.13
N ASP A 153 20.67 6.46 -3.85
CA ASP A 153 20.28 7.84 -4.08
C ASP A 153 18.96 8.14 -3.36
N ALA A 154 18.94 9.16 -2.51
CA ALA A 154 17.72 9.65 -1.89
C ALA A 154 17.09 10.74 -2.75
N SER A 155 15.89 10.50 -3.27
CA SER A 155 15.14 11.45 -4.10
C SER A 155 14.02 12.16 -3.36
N GLU A 156 13.57 11.63 -2.24
CA GLU A 156 12.50 12.19 -1.42
C GLU A 156 12.74 11.86 0.05
N VAL A 157 12.42 12.80 0.93
CA VAL A 157 12.35 12.60 2.38
C VAL A 157 10.91 12.72 2.82
N ALA A 158 10.49 11.87 3.76
CA ALA A 158 9.19 11.93 4.41
C ALA A 158 9.36 11.98 5.93
N VAL A 159 8.62 12.87 6.58
CA VAL A 159 8.56 12.97 8.05
C VAL A 159 7.10 13.12 8.45
N GLY A 160 6.65 12.35 9.40
CA GLY A 160 5.24 12.37 9.80
C GLY A 160 4.96 11.74 11.15
N PHE A 161 3.69 11.76 11.47
CA PHE A 161 3.12 11.16 12.66
C PHE A 161 2.02 10.18 12.22
N SER A 162 2.05 8.99 12.80
CA SER A 162 1.04 7.95 12.64
C SER A 162 0.52 7.52 14.01
N HIS A 163 -0.78 7.33 14.11
CA HIS A 163 -1.43 6.77 15.29
C HIS A 163 -2.23 5.55 14.89
N GLN A 164 -2.05 4.44 15.60
CA GLN A 164 -2.81 3.22 15.35
C GLN A 164 -3.68 2.90 16.56
N SER A 165 -4.95 2.61 16.29
CA SER A 165 -5.92 2.14 17.28
C SER A 165 -6.73 0.98 16.71
N ASN A 166 -7.17 0.07 17.58
CA ASN A 166 -7.99 -1.08 17.20
C ASN A 166 -9.51 -0.77 17.18
N GLY A 167 -9.89 0.50 17.33
CA GLY A 167 -11.29 0.91 17.31
C GLY A 167 -12.15 0.35 18.45
N GLN A 168 -11.53 -0.25 19.44
CA GLN A 168 -12.18 -0.76 20.65
C GLN A 168 -11.89 0.24 21.78
N SER A 169 -12.87 1.03 22.13
CA SER A 169 -12.85 2.02 23.23
C SER A 169 -13.75 1.58 24.33
#